data_a6440e70f34d2dfc4f1ab665c9878fbd
#
_entry.id   a6440e70f34d2dfc4f1ab665c9878fbd
#
_cell.length_a   1.000
_cell.length_b   1.000
_cell.length_c   1.000
_cell.angle_alpha   90.00
_cell.angle_beta   90.00
_cell.angle_gamma   90.00
#
_symmetry.space_group_name_H-M   'P 1'
#
loop_
_entity.id
_entity.type
_entity.pdbx_description
1 polymer ?
#
loop_
_entity_poly.entity_id
_entity_poly.type
_entity_poly.pdbx_seq_one_letter_code
_entity_poly.pdbx_strand_id
1 'polypeptide(L)'
;FVFGRGGEEAEGLAAAGIACETIPGISAAQGAAAATGIPLTHRETAGMLVYATGHLQGAQEDRTVQLDWEALARPWQTVVIYMGVGTLPVVCEQLVAHGLPESTPAALVERATLPEQRCIVGTVATLPALGVRYGVKPPALIMIGEAVGRQVVPPGGAGMVSSNF
;
A
#
# COMPACT_ATOMS: atom_id res chain seq x y z
N PHE A 1 -15.50 -4.06 -1.50
CA PHE A 1 -14.99 -5.31 -2.14
C PHE A 1 -13.46 -5.40 -2.18
N VAL A 2 -12.69 -4.37 -1.80
CA VAL A 2 -11.23 -4.44 -1.71
C VAL A 2 -10.82 -4.42 -0.23
N PHE A 3 -10.38 -5.58 0.28
CA PHE A 3 -9.98 -5.80 1.68
C PHE A 3 -11.01 -5.40 2.74
N GLY A 4 -12.29 -5.43 2.37
CA GLY A 4 -13.45 -5.29 3.24
C GLY A 4 -14.33 -6.52 3.16
N ARG A 5 -15.40 -6.52 3.94
CA ARG A 5 -16.32 -7.67 4.04
C ARG A 5 -17.50 -7.61 3.07
N GLY A 6 -17.45 -6.75 2.05
CA GLY A 6 -18.55 -6.55 1.11
C GLY A 6 -18.99 -7.80 0.36
N GLY A 7 -18.05 -8.73 0.06
CA GLY A 7 -18.39 -10.03 -0.54
C GLY A 7 -19.24 -10.89 0.41
N GLU A 8 -18.81 -11.05 1.66
CA GLU A 8 -19.52 -11.81 2.68
C GLU A 8 -20.91 -11.21 2.98
N GLU A 9 -21.01 -9.88 3.01
CA GLU A 9 -22.27 -9.17 3.20
C GLU A 9 -23.23 -9.42 2.04
N ALA A 10 -22.73 -9.38 0.81
CA ALA A 10 -23.53 -9.67 -0.38
C ALA A 10 -24.01 -11.13 -0.40
N GLU A 11 -23.14 -12.10 -0.04
CA GLU A 11 -23.50 -13.51 0.11
C GLU A 11 -24.59 -13.71 1.18
N GLY A 12 -24.46 -13.05 2.33
CA GLY A 12 -25.45 -13.11 3.41
C GLY A 12 -26.81 -12.55 2.98
N LEU A 13 -26.83 -11.42 2.27
CA LEU A 13 -28.05 -10.83 1.73
C LEU A 13 -28.71 -11.74 0.69
N ALA A 14 -27.92 -12.30 -0.22
CA ALA A 14 -28.42 -13.25 -1.24
C ALA A 14 -29.01 -14.50 -0.60
N ALA A 15 -28.37 -15.07 0.42
CA ALA A 15 -28.89 -16.21 1.16
C ALA A 15 -30.22 -15.92 1.87
N ALA A 16 -30.43 -14.67 2.27
CA ALA A 16 -31.68 -14.20 2.86
C ALA A 16 -32.76 -13.79 1.81
N GLY A 17 -32.48 -13.93 0.52
CA GLY A 17 -33.39 -13.52 -0.56
C GLY A 17 -33.53 -12.01 -0.72
N ILE A 18 -32.57 -11.23 -0.18
CA ILE A 18 -32.57 -9.76 -0.24
C ILE A 18 -31.76 -9.31 -1.46
N ALA A 19 -32.39 -8.56 -2.37
CA ALA A 19 -31.69 -7.97 -3.50
C ALA A 19 -30.68 -6.92 -3.03
N CYS A 20 -29.45 -6.98 -3.58
CA CYS A 20 -28.37 -6.06 -3.25
C CYS A 20 -27.74 -5.52 -4.54
N GLU A 21 -27.50 -4.22 -4.59
CA GLU A 21 -26.77 -3.56 -5.65
C GLU A 21 -25.48 -2.95 -5.09
N THR A 22 -24.35 -3.23 -5.74
CA THR A 22 -23.06 -2.68 -5.33
C THR A 22 -22.73 -1.44 -6.15
N ILE A 23 -22.70 -0.28 -5.49
CA ILE A 23 -22.28 0.96 -6.12
C ILE A 23 -20.75 1.04 -6.06
N PRO A 24 -20.04 1.17 -7.20
CA PRO A 24 -18.59 1.26 -7.21
C PRO A 24 -18.08 2.55 -6.60
N GLY A 25 -16.90 2.51 -6.04
CA GLY A 25 -16.19 3.67 -5.48
C GLY A 25 -14.72 3.69 -5.88
N ILE A 26 -13.98 4.65 -5.33
CA ILE A 26 -12.53 4.80 -5.51
C ILE A 26 -11.83 4.07 -4.37
N SER A 27 -10.93 3.14 -4.71
CA SER A 27 -10.10 2.48 -3.71
C SER A 27 -9.08 3.45 -3.12
N ALA A 28 -8.68 3.22 -1.86
CA ALA A 28 -7.69 4.05 -1.17
C ALA A 28 -6.38 4.20 -1.94
N ALA A 29 -5.91 3.17 -2.65
CA ALA A 29 -4.71 3.26 -3.48
C ALA A 29 -4.85 4.27 -4.62
N GLN A 30 -6.00 4.31 -5.29
CA GLN A 30 -6.27 5.27 -6.36
C GLN A 30 -6.37 6.71 -5.80
N GLY A 31 -7.03 6.88 -4.66
CA GLY A 31 -7.10 8.17 -3.97
C GLY A 31 -5.71 8.66 -3.54
N ALA A 32 -4.90 7.77 -2.96
CA ALA A 32 -3.52 8.08 -2.56
C ALA A 32 -2.66 8.46 -3.76
N ALA A 33 -2.73 7.71 -4.87
CA ALA A 33 -2.00 8.01 -6.10
C ALA A 33 -2.34 9.40 -6.64
N ALA A 34 -3.63 9.71 -6.74
CA ALA A 34 -4.09 11.00 -7.22
C ALA A 34 -3.64 12.16 -6.33
N ALA A 35 -3.73 11.98 -5.00
CA ALA A 35 -3.41 13.03 -4.03
C ALA A 35 -1.89 13.26 -3.84
N THR A 36 -1.07 12.22 -4.08
CA THR A 36 0.39 12.31 -3.91
C THR A 36 1.14 12.49 -5.22
N GLY A 37 0.49 12.22 -6.37
CA GLY A 37 1.15 12.20 -7.67
C GLY A 37 2.05 10.99 -7.90
N ILE A 38 1.95 9.95 -7.07
CA ILE A 38 2.64 8.67 -7.27
C ILE A 38 1.83 7.85 -8.27
N PRO A 39 2.32 7.56 -9.49
CA PRO A 39 1.58 6.73 -10.43
C PRO A 39 1.54 5.28 -9.95
N LEU A 40 0.37 4.63 -10.05
CA LEU A 40 0.22 3.21 -9.73
C LEU A 40 0.82 2.32 -10.83
N THR A 41 0.83 2.78 -12.05
CA THR A 41 1.48 2.12 -13.19
C THR A 41 2.23 3.15 -14.01
N HIS A 42 3.28 2.72 -14.70
CA HIS A 42 4.07 3.61 -15.55
C HIS A 42 4.65 2.81 -16.72
N ARG A 43 4.54 3.35 -17.95
CA ARG A 43 4.94 2.64 -19.17
C ARG A 43 6.36 2.07 -19.11
N GLU A 44 7.29 2.75 -18.45
CA GLU A 44 8.70 2.38 -18.42
C GLU A 44 9.10 1.57 -17.17
N THR A 45 8.25 1.51 -16.14
CA THR A 45 8.69 0.96 -14.85
C THR A 45 7.72 -0.02 -14.20
N ALA A 46 6.42 0.05 -14.52
CA ALA A 46 5.43 -0.81 -13.89
C ALA A 46 4.22 -1.06 -14.79
N GLY A 47 4.18 -2.23 -15.39
CA GLY A 47 3.04 -2.70 -16.20
C GLY A 47 1.96 -3.42 -15.39
N MET A 48 2.23 -3.72 -14.12
CA MET A 48 1.31 -4.43 -13.24
C MET A 48 1.09 -3.64 -11.94
N LEU A 49 -0.11 -3.79 -11.38
CA LEU A 49 -0.49 -3.25 -10.09
C LEU A 49 -1.01 -4.39 -9.22
N VAL A 50 -0.38 -4.59 -8.07
CA VAL A 50 -0.77 -5.61 -7.11
C VAL A 50 -1.27 -4.94 -5.83
N TYR A 51 -2.49 -5.27 -5.43
CA TYR A 51 -3.02 -4.94 -4.11
C TYR A 51 -2.86 -6.13 -3.18
N ALA A 52 -2.25 -5.91 -2.04
CA ALA A 52 -2.06 -6.92 -1.01
C ALA A 52 -2.51 -6.40 0.35
N THR A 53 -2.79 -7.30 1.29
CA THR A 53 -3.10 -6.93 2.67
C THR A 53 -1.96 -7.36 3.60
N GLY A 54 -1.43 -6.42 4.36
CA GLY A 54 -0.44 -6.68 5.41
C GLY A 54 -1.07 -7.11 6.73
N HIS A 55 -2.37 -7.42 6.72
CA HIS A 55 -3.05 -7.87 7.93
C HIS A 55 -2.50 -9.22 8.40
N LEU A 56 -2.24 -9.33 9.71
CA LEU A 56 -1.78 -10.55 10.33
C LEU A 56 -2.88 -11.62 10.30
N GLN A 57 -2.56 -12.77 9.77
CA GLN A 57 -3.45 -13.94 9.75
C GLN A 57 -2.98 -14.99 10.75
N GLY A 58 -3.89 -15.83 11.22
CA GLY A 58 -3.60 -16.90 12.18
C GLY A 58 -4.14 -16.64 13.59
N ALA A 59 -3.98 -17.65 14.47
CA ALA A 59 -4.31 -17.53 15.89
C ALA A 59 -3.31 -16.59 16.60
N GLN A 60 -3.69 -16.10 17.78
CA GLN A 60 -3.00 -15.00 18.45
C GLN A 60 -1.50 -15.20 18.69
N GLU A 61 -1.04 -16.44 18.77
CA GLU A 61 0.37 -16.80 19.02
C GLU A 61 1.18 -17.05 17.73
N ASP A 62 0.50 -17.33 16.61
CA ASP A 62 1.12 -17.65 15.30
C ASP A 62 0.75 -16.66 14.20
N ARG A 63 0.48 -15.41 14.56
CA ARG A 63 0.10 -14.37 13.58
C ARG A 63 1.27 -14.04 12.67
N THR A 64 1.10 -14.35 11.39
CA THR A 64 2.07 -14.03 10.32
C THR A 64 1.39 -13.28 9.19
N VAL A 65 2.19 -12.56 8.40
CA VAL A 65 1.75 -12.00 7.14
C VAL A 65 1.90 -13.09 6.08
N GLN A 66 0.78 -13.66 5.64
CA GLN A 66 0.77 -14.70 4.61
C GLN A 66 0.58 -14.07 3.23
N LEU A 67 1.70 -13.83 2.53
CA LEU A 67 1.72 -13.28 1.17
C LEU A 67 2.65 -14.13 0.29
N ASP A 68 2.39 -14.13 -1.00
CA ASP A 68 3.30 -14.68 -1.99
C ASP A 68 4.45 -13.69 -2.21
N TRP A 69 5.48 -13.80 -1.36
CA TRP A 69 6.62 -12.89 -1.35
C TRP A 69 7.40 -12.94 -2.66
N GLU A 70 7.53 -14.13 -3.27
CA GLU A 70 8.19 -14.28 -4.56
C GLU A 70 7.45 -13.51 -5.66
N ALA A 71 6.13 -13.60 -5.69
CA ALA A 71 5.32 -12.84 -6.64
C ALA A 71 5.40 -11.32 -6.38
N LEU A 72 5.40 -10.90 -5.10
CA LEU A 72 5.47 -9.48 -4.73
C LEU A 72 6.85 -8.85 -4.96
N ALA A 73 7.94 -9.65 -4.93
CA ALA A 73 9.29 -9.16 -5.18
C ALA A 73 9.64 -9.04 -6.67
N ARG A 74 8.75 -9.42 -7.57
CA ARG A 74 9.01 -9.36 -9.02
C ARG A 74 9.16 -7.90 -9.50
N PRO A 75 10.04 -7.66 -10.49
CA PRO A 75 10.15 -6.36 -11.12
C PRO A 75 8.92 -6.04 -11.99
N TRP A 76 8.85 -4.82 -12.51
CA TRP A 76 7.84 -4.37 -13.46
C TRP A 76 6.42 -4.27 -12.86
N GLN A 77 6.33 -4.08 -11.54
CA GLN A 77 5.06 -3.91 -10.85
C GLN A 77 5.13 -2.83 -9.77
N THR A 78 3.96 -2.31 -9.41
CA THR A 78 3.75 -1.54 -8.19
C THR A 78 2.95 -2.40 -7.22
N VAL A 79 3.45 -2.55 -6.01
CA VAL A 79 2.76 -3.24 -4.91
C VAL A 79 2.19 -2.20 -3.97
N VAL A 80 0.89 -2.28 -3.69
CA VAL A 80 0.24 -1.44 -2.68
C VAL A 80 -0.30 -2.32 -1.57
N ILE A 81 0.23 -2.12 -0.35
CA ILE A 81 -0.13 -2.92 0.81
C ILE A 81 -1.05 -2.13 1.72
N TYR A 82 -2.23 -2.68 1.91
CA TYR A 82 -3.25 -2.21 2.83
C TYR A 82 -3.03 -2.80 4.22
N MET A 83 -3.39 -2.07 5.27
CA MET A 83 -3.32 -2.54 6.66
C MET A 83 -1.93 -3.05 7.10
N GLY A 84 -0.86 -2.55 6.44
CA GLY A 84 0.50 -3.05 6.63
C GLY A 84 1.38 -2.22 7.56
N VAL A 85 0.89 -1.13 8.18
CA VAL A 85 1.74 -0.25 9.00
C VAL A 85 2.38 -1.00 10.16
N GLY A 86 1.62 -1.83 10.85
CA GLY A 86 2.12 -2.63 11.97
C GLY A 86 3.08 -3.76 11.57
N THR A 87 3.07 -4.15 10.31
CA THR A 87 3.90 -5.23 9.75
C THR A 87 4.96 -4.72 8.77
N LEU A 88 5.10 -3.40 8.64
CA LEU A 88 6.02 -2.76 7.70
C LEU A 88 7.45 -3.31 7.75
N PRO A 89 8.09 -3.52 8.91
CA PRO A 89 9.43 -4.11 8.97
C PRO A 89 9.48 -5.50 8.35
N VAL A 90 8.53 -6.37 8.68
CA VAL A 90 8.44 -7.74 8.16
C VAL A 90 8.21 -7.72 6.65
N VAL A 91 7.32 -6.84 6.16
CA VAL A 91 7.06 -6.70 4.73
C VAL A 91 8.33 -6.32 3.96
N CYS A 92 9.07 -5.31 4.43
CA CYS A 92 10.29 -4.86 3.77
C CYS A 92 11.38 -5.95 3.83
N GLU A 93 11.57 -6.60 4.96
CA GLU A 93 12.52 -7.70 5.14
C GLU A 93 12.22 -8.87 4.19
N GLN A 94 10.95 -9.30 4.14
CA GLN A 94 10.55 -10.43 3.30
C GLN A 94 10.69 -10.11 1.80
N LEU A 95 10.35 -8.92 1.37
CA LEU A 95 10.55 -8.52 -0.03
C LEU A 95 12.02 -8.54 -0.42
N VAL A 96 12.91 -8.03 0.43
CA VAL A 96 14.37 -8.07 0.21
C VAL A 96 14.88 -9.52 0.20
N ALA A 97 14.45 -10.35 1.15
CA ALA A 97 14.83 -11.76 1.23
C ALA A 97 14.41 -12.56 -0.01
N HIS A 98 13.36 -12.12 -0.71
CA HIS A 98 12.90 -12.73 -1.97
C HIS A 98 13.39 -12.00 -3.23
N GLY A 99 14.42 -11.15 -3.09
CA GLY A 99 15.17 -10.61 -4.22
C GLY A 99 14.78 -9.20 -4.69
N LEU A 100 13.86 -8.51 -4.00
CA LEU A 100 13.60 -7.11 -4.31
C LEU A 100 14.81 -6.26 -3.84
N PRO A 101 15.38 -5.39 -4.70
CA PRO A 101 16.50 -4.53 -4.29
C PRO A 101 16.13 -3.63 -3.11
N GLU A 102 17.03 -3.50 -2.13
CA GLU A 102 16.87 -2.60 -0.99
C GLU A 102 16.64 -1.14 -1.40
N SER A 103 17.21 -0.75 -2.55
CA SER A 103 17.08 0.59 -3.14
C SER A 103 15.74 0.83 -3.83
N THR A 104 14.87 -0.19 -3.96
CA THR A 104 13.57 -0.02 -4.62
C THR A 104 12.78 1.10 -3.96
N PRO A 105 12.30 2.10 -4.73
CA PRO A 105 11.52 3.20 -4.20
C PRO A 105 10.26 2.72 -3.46
N ALA A 106 9.98 3.34 -2.32
CA ALA A 106 8.83 3.01 -1.51
C ALA A 106 8.28 4.25 -0.80
N ALA A 107 6.99 4.26 -0.51
CA ALA A 107 6.32 5.37 0.18
C ALA A 107 5.31 4.86 1.21
N LEU A 108 5.16 5.63 2.29
CA LEU A 108 4.03 5.57 3.22
C LEU A 108 3.12 6.75 2.94
N VAL A 109 1.87 6.47 2.63
CA VAL A 109 0.85 7.51 2.43
C VAL A 109 -0.19 7.39 3.53
N GLU A 110 -0.10 8.29 4.50
CA GLU A 110 -0.98 8.37 5.66
C GLU A 110 -2.10 9.35 5.39
N ARG A 111 -3.34 8.98 5.76
CA ARG A 111 -4.54 9.82 5.64
C ARG A 111 -4.69 10.47 4.27
N ALA A 112 -4.44 9.67 3.23
CA ALA A 112 -4.53 10.13 1.84
C ALA A 112 -5.86 10.86 1.58
N THR A 113 -5.80 11.95 0.82
CA THR A 113 -6.94 12.83 0.45
C THR A 113 -7.53 13.68 1.60
N LEU A 114 -7.04 13.53 2.82
CA LEU A 114 -7.47 14.38 3.95
C LEU A 114 -6.53 15.57 4.15
N PRO A 115 -6.96 16.63 4.85
CA PRO A 115 -6.09 17.78 5.15
C PRO A 115 -4.79 17.41 5.88
N GLU A 116 -4.82 16.36 6.68
CA GLU A 116 -3.67 15.87 7.45
C GLU A 116 -2.85 14.82 6.68
N GLN A 117 -3.05 14.70 5.36
CA GLN A 117 -2.28 13.78 4.54
C GLN A 117 -0.78 13.98 4.72
N ARG A 118 -0.05 12.88 4.90
CA ARG A 118 1.41 12.85 4.83
C ARG A 118 1.87 11.78 3.85
N CYS A 119 2.87 12.13 3.04
CA CYS A 119 3.54 11.20 2.14
C CYS A 119 5.02 11.16 2.49
N ILE A 120 5.50 10.03 2.98
CA ILE A 120 6.89 9.79 3.37
C ILE A 120 7.52 8.88 2.31
N VAL A 121 8.48 9.40 1.56
CA VAL A 121 9.16 8.66 0.49
C VAL A 121 10.55 8.23 0.94
N GLY A 122 10.93 7.01 0.61
CA GLY A 122 12.23 6.41 0.87
C GLY A 122 12.45 5.20 -0.04
N THR A 123 13.17 4.22 0.46
CA THR A 123 13.38 2.93 -0.19
C THR A 123 12.85 1.81 0.70
N VAL A 124 12.77 0.60 0.16
CA VAL A 124 12.37 -0.58 0.93
C VAL A 124 13.24 -0.71 2.20
N ALA A 125 14.56 -0.48 2.09
CA ALA A 125 15.46 -0.55 3.24
C ALA A 125 15.21 0.54 4.28
N THR A 126 14.88 1.76 3.86
CA THR A 126 14.78 2.92 4.77
C THR A 126 13.37 3.14 5.32
N LEU A 127 12.35 2.63 4.64
CA LEU A 127 10.95 2.91 4.94
C LEU A 127 10.53 2.52 6.38
N PRO A 128 10.97 1.37 6.96
CA PRO A 128 10.64 1.03 8.35
C PRO A 128 11.13 2.07 9.35
N ALA A 129 12.38 2.52 9.22
CA ALA A 129 12.95 3.54 10.08
C ALA A 129 12.26 4.91 9.92
N LEU A 130 11.89 5.27 8.68
CA LEU A 130 11.12 6.47 8.40
C LEU A 130 9.72 6.41 9.01
N GLY A 131 9.05 5.26 8.92
CA GLY A 131 7.75 5.04 9.55
C GLY A 131 7.77 5.30 11.06
N VAL A 132 8.80 4.80 11.75
CA VAL A 132 9.03 5.05 13.18
C VAL A 132 9.36 6.53 13.44
N ARG A 133 10.33 7.08 12.68
CA ARG A 133 10.80 8.48 12.85
C ARG A 133 9.67 9.49 12.74
N TYR A 134 8.77 9.28 11.78
CA TYR A 134 7.63 10.18 11.55
C TYR A 134 6.36 9.76 12.27
N GLY A 135 6.40 8.69 13.08
CA GLY A 135 5.27 8.21 13.86
C GLY A 135 4.03 7.92 13.01
N VAL A 136 4.21 7.25 11.85
CA VAL A 136 3.11 6.94 10.94
C VAL A 136 2.11 5.99 11.59
N LYS A 137 0.84 6.31 11.46
CA LYS A 137 -0.27 5.54 12.04
C LYS A 137 -1.33 5.19 11.00
N PRO A 138 -2.12 4.14 11.21
CA PRO A 138 -3.31 3.91 10.41
C PRO A 138 -4.29 5.10 10.48
N PRO A 139 -5.05 5.38 9.40
CA PRO A 139 -5.01 4.69 8.13
C PRO A 139 -3.84 5.15 7.25
N ALA A 140 -3.05 4.19 6.75
CA ALA A 140 -1.96 4.46 5.83
C ALA A 140 -1.75 3.29 4.85
N LEU A 141 -1.24 3.62 3.67
CA LEU A 141 -0.86 2.67 2.64
C LEU A 141 0.66 2.59 2.51
N ILE A 142 1.17 1.41 2.16
CA ILE A 142 2.55 1.21 1.74
C ILE A 142 2.52 1.04 0.22
N MET A 143 3.31 1.84 -0.51
CA MET A 143 3.46 1.75 -1.96
C MET A 143 4.91 1.42 -2.28
N ILE A 144 5.15 0.39 -3.08
CA ILE A 144 6.50 -0.13 -3.36
C ILE A 144 6.64 -0.37 -4.86
N GLY A 145 7.75 0.03 -5.43
CA GLY A 145 8.09 -0.20 -6.83
C GLY A 145 8.70 1.02 -7.50
N GLU A 146 9.30 0.81 -8.67
CA GLU A 146 9.99 1.86 -9.44
C GLU A 146 9.06 3.03 -9.83
N ALA A 147 7.76 2.79 -9.95
CA ALA A 147 6.80 3.85 -10.24
C ALA A 147 6.70 4.88 -9.09
N VAL A 148 7.01 4.51 -7.85
CA VAL A 148 7.05 5.46 -6.72
C VAL A 148 8.09 6.55 -6.97
N GLY A 149 9.23 6.21 -7.57
CA GLY A 149 10.27 7.15 -7.97
C GLY A 149 9.88 8.09 -9.11
N ARG A 150 8.72 7.87 -9.75
CA ARG A 150 8.17 8.74 -10.83
C ARG A 150 7.14 9.73 -10.31
N GLN A 151 7.12 9.96 -9.01
CA GLN A 151 6.20 10.91 -8.38
C GLN A 151 6.28 12.30 -9.03
N VAL A 152 5.11 12.86 -9.35
CA VAL A 152 4.96 14.26 -9.78
C VAL A 152 4.08 14.97 -8.74
N VAL A 153 4.69 15.85 -7.97
CA VAL A 153 3.98 16.56 -6.89
C VAL A 153 2.86 17.43 -7.46
N PRO A 154 1.60 17.19 -7.08
CA PRO A 154 0.49 18.05 -7.52
C PRO A 154 0.66 19.48 -6.98
N PRO A 155 0.19 20.50 -7.72
CA PRO A 155 0.11 21.87 -7.20
C PRO A 155 -0.72 21.90 -5.91
N GLY A 156 -0.14 22.40 -4.83
CA GLY A 156 -0.80 22.44 -3.52
C GLY A 156 -0.74 21.14 -2.73
N GLY A 157 0.04 20.18 -3.15
CA GLY A 157 0.28 18.92 -2.43
C GLY A 157 0.88 19.16 -1.04
N ALA A 158 0.02 19.26 -0.03
CA ALA A 158 0.42 19.43 1.35
C ALA A 158 0.97 18.11 1.94
N GLY A 159 1.96 18.21 2.83
CA GLY A 159 2.40 17.10 3.67
C GLY A 159 3.43 16.16 3.08
N MET A 160 4.24 16.60 2.12
CA MET A 160 5.38 15.81 1.66
C MET A 160 6.58 15.93 2.59
N VAL A 161 7.04 14.80 3.08
CA VAL A 161 8.30 14.66 3.82
C VAL A 161 9.23 13.81 2.96
N SER A 162 10.09 14.46 2.18
CA SER A 162 11.17 13.79 1.46
C SER A 162 12.38 13.69 2.36
N SER A 163 12.89 12.51 2.63
CA SER A 163 14.27 12.37 3.05
C SER A 163 15.11 12.50 1.79
N ASN A 164 15.85 13.61 1.65
CA ASN A 164 16.87 13.68 0.63
C ASN A 164 17.76 12.42 0.74
N PHE A 165 17.88 11.72 -0.38
CA PHE A 165 18.76 10.57 -0.57
C PHE A 165 20.21 10.97 -0.38
#